data_5c98b0236cc70a136afc0744da8ca4cb
#
_entry.id   5c98b0236cc70a136afc0744da8ca4cb
#
_cell.length_a   1.000
_cell.length_b   1.000
_cell.length_c   1.000
_cell.angle_alpha   90.00
_cell.angle_beta   90.00
_cell.angle_gamma   90.00
#
_symmetry.space_group_name_H-M   'P 1'
#
loop_
_entity.id
_entity.type
_entity.pdbx_description
1 polymer ?
#
loop_
_entity_poly.entity_id
_entity_poly.type
_entity_poly.pdbx_seq_one_letter_code
_entity_poly.pdbx_strand_id
1 'polypeptide(L)'
;MIRRPPRSTPLYSSAASDVYKRQKLDEGVGEAEPTSGQLKVLHTCIKKVTEDMEQLRFNTAISALMVFTNEASNWDIRPLALMNDFLLLLAPFAPHIAEELYAKANGGGSTLAYQPWPSHDEAHLVESTIEMAVQVNGKLRDRIQIPAGMDKAEIERIAQESENIRRHTDGKSVKKVIVIAGKLVNIVAV
;
A
#
# COMPACT_ATOMS: atom_id res chain seq x y z
N MET A 1 -7.34 -50.08 -23.59
CA MET A 1 -7.47 -48.94 -22.66
C MET A 1 -6.17 -48.16 -22.67
N ILE A 2 -6.14 -47.00 -23.36
CA ILE A 2 -4.96 -46.14 -23.44
C ILE A 2 -5.01 -45.23 -22.24
N ARG A 3 -4.07 -45.36 -21.30
CA ARG A 3 -3.92 -44.43 -20.17
C ARG A 3 -3.47 -43.07 -20.70
N ARG A 4 -4.24 -42.03 -20.46
CA ARG A 4 -3.82 -40.65 -20.72
C ARG A 4 -2.57 -40.34 -19.89
N PRO A 5 -1.53 -39.71 -20.47
CA PRO A 5 -0.37 -39.28 -19.70
C PRO A 5 -0.82 -38.25 -18.66
N PRO A 6 -0.17 -38.19 -17.49
CA PRO A 6 -0.47 -37.19 -16.49
C PRO A 6 -0.27 -35.80 -17.10
N ARG A 7 -1.21 -34.86 -16.87
CA ARG A 7 -1.05 -33.47 -17.24
C ARG A 7 0.17 -32.93 -16.47
N SER A 8 1.25 -32.76 -17.20
CA SER A 8 2.37 -31.97 -16.69
C SER A 8 1.89 -30.50 -16.60
N THR A 9 1.41 -30.08 -15.44
CA THR A 9 1.40 -28.67 -15.11
C THR A 9 2.83 -28.17 -15.28
N PRO A 10 3.08 -27.11 -16.03
CA PRO A 10 4.44 -26.62 -16.21
C PRO A 10 4.95 -26.07 -14.89
N LEU A 11 5.68 -26.86 -14.13
CA LEU A 11 6.45 -26.45 -12.95
C LEU A 11 7.44 -25.31 -13.25
N TYR A 12 7.69 -25.05 -14.54
CA TYR A 12 8.61 -24.02 -14.99
C TYR A 12 8.11 -22.59 -14.82
N SER A 13 6.80 -22.33 -14.83
CA SER A 13 6.30 -20.96 -14.73
C SER A 13 6.30 -20.43 -13.30
N SER A 14 6.04 -21.28 -12.29
CA SER A 14 6.07 -20.87 -10.89
C SER A 14 7.50 -20.72 -10.37
N ALA A 15 8.39 -21.68 -10.68
CA ALA A 15 9.79 -21.61 -10.27
C ALA A 15 10.54 -20.45 -10.95
N ALA A 16 10.34 -20.21 -12.25
CA ALA A 16 10.95 -19.10 -12.96
C ALA A 16 10.41 -17.75 -12.46
N SER A 17 9.11 -17.65 -12.17
CA SER A 17 8.51 -16.46 -11.55
C SER A 17 9.03 -16.23 -10.13
N ASP A 18 9.28 -17.28 -9.37
CA ASP A 18 9.80 -17.21 -8.01
C ASP A 18 11.29 -16.80 -8.00
N VAL A 19 12.10 -17.36 -8.91
CA VAL A 19 13.50 -16.96 -9.11
C VAL A 19 13.58 -15.49 -9.56
N TYR A 20 12.74 -15.04 -10.48
CA TYR A 20 12.70 -13.66 -10.94
C TYR A 20 12.26 -12.68 -9.82
N LYS A 21 11.28 -13.09 -9.01
CA LYS A 21 10.86 -12.30 -7.84
C LYS A 21 11.95 -12.23 -6.78
N ARG A 22 12.69 -13.34 -6.55
CA ARG A 22 13.84 -13.36 -5.62
C ARG A 22 14.97 -12.46 -6.11
N GLN A 23 15.34 -12.50 -7.38
CA GLN A 23 16.35 -11.61 -7.95
C GLN A 23 15.96 -10.14 -7.82
N LYS A 24 14.69 -9.77 -8.08
CA LYS A 24 14.21 -8.40 -7.86
C LYS A 24 14.23 -7.96 -6.40
N LEU A 25 14.07 -8.87 -5.45
CA LEU A 25 14.18 -8.56 -4.01
C LEU A 25 15.63 -8.29 -3.61
N ASP A 26 16.58 -9.02 -4.21
CA ASP A 26 18.02 -8.83 -3.94
C ASP A 26 18.57 -7.52 -4.58
N GLU A 27 18.03 -7.10 -5.72
CA GLU A 27 18.53 -5.96 -6.53
C GLU A 27 18.00 -4.58 -6.11
N GLY A 28 17.45 -4.38 -4.96
CA GLY A 28 16.88 -3.07 -4.61
C GLY A 28 16.80 -2.81 -3.12
N VAL A 29 17.41 -3.67 -2.31
CA VAL A 29 17.51 -3.43 -0.87
C VAL A 29 18.70 -2.52 -0.60
N GLY A 30 18.48 -1.42 0.11
CA GLY A 30 19.53 -0.43 0.41
C GLY A 30 19.25 0.33 1.71
N GLU A 31 20.30 0.99 2.19
CA GLU A 31 20.24 1.90 3.34
C GLU A 31 19.64 3.25 2.93
N ALA A 32 18.40 3.26 2.46
CA ALA A 32 17.69 4.48 2.13
C ALA A 32 16.66 4.82 3.21
N GLU A 33 16.44 6.10 3.43
CA GLU A 33 15.34 6.57 4.29
C GLU A 33 13.99 6.20 3.65
N PRO A 34 13.10 5.57 4.42
CA PRO A 34 11.79 5.19 3.91
C PRO A 34 10.91 6.41 3.66
N THR A 35 10.17 6.37 2.56
CA THR A 35 9.15 7.38 2.28
C THR A 35 7.91 7.19 3.15
N SER A 36 7.11 8.26 3.34
CA SER A 36 5.86 8.19 4.11
C SER A 36 4.88 7.16 3.53
N GLY A 37 4.84 7.00 2.21
CA GLY A 37 4.02 5.98 1.56
C GLY A 37 4.48 4.56 1.87
N GLN A 38 5.79 4.31 1.87
CA GLN A 38 6.36 3.01 2.22
C GLN A 38 6.11 2.66 3.71
N LEU A 39 6.31 3.64 4.61
CA LEU A 39 5.99 3.49 6.03
C LEU A 39 4.52 3.15 6.24
N LYS A 40 3.60 3.84 5.56
CA LYS A 40 2.16 3.54 5.63
C LYS A 40 1.86 2.09 5.24
N VAL A 41 2.43 1.62 4.14
CA VAL A 41 2.23 0.23 3.67
C VAL A 41 2.74 -0.76 4.71
N LEU A 42 3.95 -0.54 5.29
CA LEU A 42 4.51 -1.39 6.31
C LEU A 42 3.65 -1.39 7.59
N HIS A 43 3.35 -0.21 8.15
CA HIS A 43 2.59 -0.13 9.41
C HIS A 43 1.16 -0.67 9.26
N THR A 44 0.53 -0.53 8.08
CA THR A 44 -0.73 -1.20 7.76
C THR A 44 -0.60 -2.73 7.79
N CYS A 45 0.50 -3.25 7.22
CA CYS A 45 0.78 -4.68 7.24
C CYS A 45 1.04 -5.18 8.67
N ILE A 46 1.88 -4.48 9.47
CA ILE A 46 2.16 -4.84 10.87
C ILE A 46 0.86 -4.91 11.67
N LYS A 47 0.03 -3.87 11.63
CA LYS A 47 -1.25 -3.83 12.34
C LYS A 47 -2.13 -5.01 11.96
N LYS A 48 -2.32 -5.20 10.65
CA LYS A 48 -3.20 -6.26 10.14
C LYS A 48 -2.73 -7.66 10.47
N VAL A 49 -1.44 -7.94 10.29
CA VAL A 49 -0.85 -9.25 10.60
C VAL A 49 -0.92 -9.53 12.11
N THR A 50 -0.59 -8.55 12.96
CA THR A 50 -0.65 -8.70 14.41
C THR A 50 -2.07 -9.02 14.88
N GLU A 51 -3.07 -8.22 14.47
CA GLU A 51 -4.48 -8.46 14.81
C GLU A 51 -4.99 -9.82 14.31
N ASP A 52 -4.61 -10.22 13.09
CA ASP A 52 -5.04 -11.49 12.51
C ASP A 52 -4.37 -12.69 13.18
N MET A 53 -3.11 -12.55 13.62
CA MET A 53 -2.40 -13.58 14.39
C MET A 53 -3.01 -13.78 15.77
N GLU A 54 -3.33 -12.70 16.50
CA GLU A 54 -4.02 -12.77 17.80
C GLU A 54 -5.39 -13.46 17.72
N GLN A 55 -6.08 -13.28 16.58
CA GLN A 55 -7.38 -13.88 16.34
C GLN A 55 -7.31 -15.22 15.58
N LEU A 56 -6.11 -15.78 15.38
CA LEU A 56 -5.85 -17.04 14.67
C LEU A 56 -6.37 -17.03 13.22
N ARG A 57 -6.44 -15.87 12.59
CA ARG A 57 -6.89 -15.69 11.19
C ARG A 57 -5.71 -15.73 10.21
N PHE A 58 -5.01 -16.84 10.15
CA PHE A 58 -3.77 -16.97 9.36
C PHE A 58 -3.94 -16.68 7.88
N ASN A 59 -5.08 -17.03 7.27
CA ASN A 59 -5.32 -16.78 5.84
C ASN A 59 -5.36 -15.29 5.51
N THR A 60 -5.96 -14.46 6.37
CA THR A 60 -6.02 -13.00 6.18
C THR A 60 -4.67 -12.36 6.48
N ALA A 61 -3.92 -12.86 7.46
CA ALA A 61 -2.56 -12.45 7.71
C ALA A 61 -1.64 -12.71 6.49
N ILE A 62 -1.72 -13.91 5.90
CA ILE A 62 -0.97 -14.23 4.66
C ILE A 62 -1.39 -13.29 3.51
N SER A 63 -2.67 -12.98 3.38
CA SER A 63 -3.15 -12.03 2.38
C SER A 63 -2.55 -10.63 2.58
N ALA A 64 -2.42 -10.16 3.82
CA ALA A 64 -1.77 -8.89 4.13
C ALA A 64 -0.29 -8.88 3.76
N LEU A 65 0.44 -9.98 4.03
CA LEU A 65 1.82 -10.16 3.60
C LEU A 65 1.96 -10.15 2.06
N MET A 66 1.01 -10.75 1.33
CA MET A 66 0.98 -10.72 -0.13
C MET A 66 0.74 -9.31 -0.67
N VAL A 67 -0.15 -8.53 -0.06
CA VAL A 67 -0.39 -7.12 -0.42
C VAL A 67 0.89 -6.31 -0.23
N PHE A 68 1.57 -6.44 0.91
CA PHE A 68 2.85 -5.78 1.14
C PHE A 68 3.89 -6.15 0.08
N THR A 69 4.04 -7.45 -0.22
CA THR A 69 5.01 -7.92 -1.22
C THR A 69 4.74 -7.35 -2.62
N ASN A 70 3.47 -7.27 -3.01
CA ASN A 70 3.08 -6.69 -4.29
C ASN A 70 3.42 -5.19 -4.36
N GLU A 71 3.13 -4.42 -3.31
CA GLU A 71 3.49 -3.01 -3.23
C GLU A 71 5.01 -2.81 -3.22
N ALA A 72 5.74 -3.55 -2.38
CA ALA A 72 7.19 -3.47 -2.27
C ALA A 72 7.91 -3.86 -3.58
N SER A 73 7.30 -4.73 -4.40
CA SER A 73 7.83 -5.11 -5.71
C SER A 73 7.84 -3.96 -6.73
N ASN A 74 7.00 -2.95 -6.52
CA ASN A 74 6.93 -1.76 -7.37
C ASN A 74 7.85 -0.63 -6.90
N TRP A 75 8.51 -0.77 -5.75
CA TRP A 75 9.44 0.25 -5.24
C TRP A 75 10.78 0.16 -5.98
N ASP A 76 11.33 1.30 -6.36
CA ASP A 76 12.67 1.40 -6.94
C ASP A 76 13.74 1.00 -5.92
N ILE A 77 13.60 1.50 -4.68
CA ILE A 77 14.47 1.18 -3.55
C ILE A 77 13.63 0.63 -2.41
N ARG A 78 14.07 -0.49 -1.83
CA ARG A 78 13.47 -1.14 -0.68
C ARG A 78 14.34 -0.88 0.55
N PRO A 79 13.93 0.03 1.45
CA PRO A 79 14.71 0.33 2.63
C PRO A 79 14.93 -0.93 3.48
N LEU A 80 16.19 -1.19 3.86
CA LEU A 80 16.57 -2.38 4.62
C LEU A 80 15.80 -2.49 5.95
N ALA A 81 15.58 -1.38 6.64
CA ALA A 81 14.80 -1.35 7.87
C ALA A 81 13.38 -1.89 7.68
N LEU A 82 12.67 -1.44 6.62
CA LEU A 82 11.31 -1.92 6.32
C LEU A 82 11.29 -3.41 5.96
N MET A 83 12.32 -3.86 5.24
CA MET A 83 12.42 -5.27 4.85
C MET A 83 12.70 -6.16 6.07
N ASN A 84 13.48 -5.72 7.03
CA ASN A 84 13.72 -6.43 8.28
C ASN A 84 12.42 -6.61 9.09
N ASP A 85 11.63 -5.56 9.25
CA ASP A 85 10.34 -5.64 9.93
C ASP A 85 9.37 -6.57 9.20
N PHE A 86 9.33 -6.52 7.87
CA PHE A 86 8.53 -7.45 7.07
C PHE A 86 8.96 -8.91 7.25
N LEU A 87 10.27 -9.18 7.31
CA LEU A 87 10.77 -10.54 7.53
C LEU A 87 10.41 -11.07 8.93
N LEU A 88 10.31 -10.20 9.93
CA LEU A 88 9.79 -10.57 11.27
C LEU A 88 8.32 -11.01 11.18
N LEU A 89 7.50 -10.28 10.41
CA LEU A 89 6.10 -10.67 10.20
C LEU A 89 5.97 -11.98 9.41
N LEU A 90 6.91 -12.27 8.51
CA LEU A 90 6.92 -13.48 7.70
C LEU A 90 7.37 -14.72 8.48
N ALA A 91 8.21 -14.55 9.50
CA ALA A 91 8.85 -15.64 10.23
C ALA A 91 7.87 -16.70 10.79
N PRO A 92 6.70 -16.37 11.37
CA PRO A 92 5.75 -17.36 11.84
C PRO A 92 5.16 -18.26 10.74
N PHE A 93 5.13 -17.78 9.50
CA PHE A 93 4.56 -18.49 8.35
C PHE A 93 5.60 -19.25 7.54
N ALA A 94 6.81 -18.71 7.43
CA ALA A 94 7.88 -19.24 6.61
C ALA A 94 9.26 -19.01 7.27
N PRO A 95 9.56 -19.66 8.41
CA PRO A 95 10.73 -19.34 9.23
C PRO A 95 12.05 -19.51 8.48
N HIS A 96 12.22 -20.59 7.72
CA HIS A 96 13.48 -20.85 7.03
C HIS A 96 13.84 -19.81 5.98
N ILE A 97 12.86 -19.38 5.18
CA ILE A 97 13.10 -18.36 4.15
C ILE A 97 13.28 -16.98 4.78
N ALA A 98 12.55 -16.68 5.86
CA ALA A 98 12.67 -15.42 6.58
C ALA A 98 14.06 -15.28 7.20
N GLU A 99 14.59 -16.32 7.86
CA GLU A 99 15.95 -16.35 8.43
C GLU A 99 17.01 -16.23 7.33
N GLU A 100 16.90 -16.94 6.24
CA GLU A 100 17.86 -16.88 5.12
C GLU A 100 17.92 -15.47 4.52
N LEU A 101 16.77 -14.85 4.27
CA LEU A 101 16.71 -13.50 3.71
C LEU A 101 17.22 -12.46 4.70
N TYR A 102 16.91 -12.61 5.99
CA TYR A 102 17.39 -11.72 7.04
C TYR A 102 18.92 -11.81 7.18
N ALA A 103 19.48 -13.02 7.19
CA ALA A 103 20.92 -13.21 7.23
C ALA A 103 21.62 -12.60 6.01
N LYS A 104 21.08 -12.78 4.81
CA LYS A 104 21.63 -12.17 3.59
C LYS A 104 21.59 -10.64 3.64
N ALA A 105 20.46 -10.08 4.06
CA ALA A 105 20.25 -8.64 4.09
C ALA A 105 21.17 -7.94 5.13
N ASN A 106 21.49 -8.61 6.24
CA ASN A 106 22.25 -8.04 7.36
C ASN A 106 23.69 -8.56 7.44
N GLY A 107 24.25 -9.17 6.37
CA GLY A 107 25.65 -9.61 6.32
C GLY A 107 25.96 -10.84 7.16
N GLY A 108 24.97 -11.57 7.63
CA GLY A 108 25.12 -12.76 8.49
C GLY A 108 25.35 -12.41 9.97
N GLY A 109 25.33 -13.41 10.82
CA GLY A 109 25.70 -13.27 12.24
C GLY A 109 24.58 -12.90 13.20
N SER A 110 23.42 -12.47 12.75
CA SER A 110 22.23 -12.27 13.58
C SER A 110 21.10 -13.21 13.17
N THR A 111 20.32 -13.66 14.14
CA THR A 111 19.15 -14.48 13.90
C THR A 111 17.87 -13.66 14.13
N LEU A 112 16.90 -13.87 13.26
CA LEU A 112 15.60 -13.21 13.30
C LEU A 112 14.76 -13.69 14.49
N ALA A 113 14.93 -14.94 14.91
CA ALA A 113 14.15 -15.56 15.98
C ALA A 113 14.21 -14.84 17.33
N TYR A 114 15.28 -14.07 17.59
CA TYR A 114 15.44 -13.31 18.83
C TYR A 114 15.12 -11.82 18.72
N GLN A 115 14.68 -11.37 17.53
CA GLN A 115 14.29 -9.98 17.35
C GLN A 115 12.87 -9.74 17.92
N PRO A 116 12.63 -8.54 18.48
CA PRO A 116 11.30 -8.20 18.99
C PRO A 116 10.29 -8.11 17.85
N TRP A 117 9.05 -8.46 18.14
CA TRP A 117 7.94 -8.29 17.20
C TRP A 117 7.76 -6.80 16.85
N PRO A 118 7.59 -6.45 15.57
CA PRO A 118 7.48 -5.06 15.18
C PRO A 118 6.16 -4.45 15.67
N SER A 119 6.22 -3.21 16.14
CA SER A 119 5.05 -2.44 16.54
C SER A 119 4.62 -1.48 15.44
N HIS A 120 3.31 -1.31 15.26
CA HIS A 120 2.81 -0.29 14.35
C HIS A 120 2.68 1.06 15.06
N ASP A 121 2.89 2.15 14.30
CA ASP A 121 2.62 3.50 14.75
C ASP A 121 1.39 4.04 14.00
N GLU A 122 0.39 4.48 14.73
CA GLU A 122 -0.84 5.02 14.16
C GLU A 122 -0.62 6.33 13.39
N ALA A 123 0.44 7.07 13.71
CA ALA A 123 0.80 8.28 12.97
C ALA A 123 1.07 7.99 11.49
N HIS A 124 1.60 6.82 11.17
CA HIS A 124 1.84 6.38 9.79
C HIS A 124 0.61 5.78 9.09
N LEU A 125 -0.45 5.44 9.84
CA LEU A 125 -1.69 4.89 9.31
C LEU A 125 -2.67 5.98 8.86
N VAL A 126 -2.51 7.21 9.34
CA VAL A 126 -3.36 8.34 8.94
C VAL A 126 -3.12 8.63 7.46
N GLU A 127 -4.19 8.65 6.69
CA GLU A 127 -4.11 9.06 5.29
C GLU A 127 -3.68 10.53 5.22
N SER A 128 -2.47 10.76 4.73
CA SER A 128 -1.98 12.12 4.49
C SER A 128 -2.76 12.83 3.39
N THR A 129 -3.39 12.09 2.49
CA THR A 129 -4.20 12.61 1.39
C THR A 129 -5.46 11.78 1.19
N ILE A 130 -6.58 12.44 0.98
CA ILE A 130 -7.89 11.84 0.66
C ILE A 130 -8.25 12.22 -0.76
N GLU A 131 -8.63 11.24 -1.58
CA GLU A 131 -9.19 11.50 -2.91
C GLU A 131 -10.66 11.90 -2.76
N MET A 132 -11.00 13.14 -3.16
CA MET A 132 -12.36 13.63 -3.16
C MET A 132 -12.90 13.80 -4.56
N ALA A 133 -14.10 13.26 -4.78
CA ALA A 133 -14.85 13.45 -6.02
C ALA A 133 -15.42 14.88 -6.10
N VAL A 134 -15.15 15.60 -7.20
CA VAL A 134 -15.74 16.92 -7.45
C VAL A 134 -16.85 16.79 -8.49
N GLN A 135 -18.03 17.22 -8.10
CA GLN A 135 -19.24 17.22 -8.93
C GLN A 135 -19.65 18.63 -9.29
N VAL A 136 -20.18 18.80 -10.51
CA VAL A 136 -20.86 20.02 -10.94
C VAL A 136 -22.29 19.65 -11.30
N ASN A 137 -23.26 20.25 -10.59
CA ASN A 137 -24.69 19.95 -10.73
C ASN A 137 -24.99 18.44 -10.61
N GLY A 138 -24.34 17.75 -9.65
CA GLY A 138 -24.54 16.32 -9.38
C GLY A 138 -23.80 15.37 -10.34
N LYS A 139 -23.08 15.87 -11.36
CA LYS A 139 -22.30 15.04 -12.28
C LYS A 139 -20.82 15.10 -11.92
N LEU A 140 -20.17 13.94 -11.76
CA LEU A 140 -18.73 13.82 -11.50
C LEU A 140 -17.95 14.48 -12.66
N ARG A 141 -17.05 15.40 -12.32
CA ARG A 141 -16.24 16.14 -13.31
C ARG A 141 -14.76 16.03 -13.05
N ASP A 142 -14.36 15.85 -11.77
CA ASP A 142 -12.95 15.74 -11.40
C ASP A 142 -12.77 14.94 -10.12
N ARG A 143 -11.52 14.59 -9.81
CA ARG A 143 -11.06 13.99 -8.56
C ARG A 143 -9.83 14.74 -8.08
N ILE A 144 -9.90 15.29 -6.91
CA ILE A 144 -8.80 16.04 -6.28
C ILE A 144 -8.23 15.27 -5.11
N GLN A 145 -6.91 15.32 -4.95
CA GLN A 145 -6.24 14.79 -3.76
C GLN A 145 -6.00 15.94 -2.80
N ILE A 146 -6.52 15.81 -1.61
CA ILE A 146 -6.41 16.83 -0.57
C ILE A 146 -5.82 16.20 0.70
N PRO A 147 -5.03 16.94 1.49
CA PRO A 147 -4.58 16.51 2.82
C PRO A 147 -5.76 16.15 3.72
N ALA A 148 -5.61 15.07 4.50
CA ALA A 148 -6.59 14.71 5.51
C ALA A 148 -6.65 15.81 6.60
N GLY A 149 -7.87 16.27 6.93
CA GLY A 149 -8.05 17.31 7.94
C GLY A 149 -8.00 18.76 7.41
N MET A 150 -7.92 18.95 6.08
CA MET A 150 -7.99 20.29 5.48
C MET A 150 -9.34 20.97 5.77
N ASP A 151 -9.32 22.27 5.99
CA ASP A 151 -10.54 23.04 6.26
C ASP A 151 -11.45 23.13 5.03
N LYS A 152 -12.77 23.20 5.28
CA LYS A 152 -13.78 23.25 4.22
C LYS A 152 -13.57 24.40 3.23
N ALA A 153 -13.16 25.57 3.70
CA ALA A 153 -12.92 26.72 2.87
C ALA A 153 -11.75 26.51 1.88
N GLU A 154 -10.69 25.83 2.32
CA GLU A 154 -9.56 25.49 1.46
C GLU A 154 -9.92 24.41 0.44
N ILE A 155 -10.71 23.41 0.85
CA ILE A 155 -11.24 22.37 -0.05
C ILE A 155 -12.10 23.00 -1.15
N GLU A 156 -12.98 23.94 -0.81
CA GLU A 156 -13.80 24.68 -1.77
C GLU A 156 -12.94 25.46 -2.77
N ARG A 157 -11.88 26.11 -2.31
CA ARG A 157 -10.96 26.85 -3.17
C ARG A 157 -10.24 25.92 -4.15
N ILE A 158 -9.64 24.84 -3.66
CA ILE A 158 -8.91 23.87 -4.50
C ILE A 158 -9.87 23.24 -5.53
N ALA A 159 -11.10 22.88 -5.12
CA ALA A 159 -12.09 22.32 -6.03
C ALA A 159 -12.48 23.28 -7.14
N GLN A 160 -12.58 24.59 -6.86
CA GLN A 160 -12.91 25.62 -7.87
C GLN A 160 -11.70 25.98 -8.75
N GLU A 161 -10.48 25.84 -8.25
CA GLU A 161 -9.24 26.11 -8.99
C GLU A 161 -8.89 25.01 -9.99
N SER A 162 -9.47 23.79 -9.85
CA SER A 162 -9.24 22.70 -10.79
C SER A 162 -9.64 23.11 -12.23
N GLU A 163 -8.72 22.84 -13.16
CA GLU A 163 -8.89 23.20 -14.58
C GLU A 163 -10.13 22.53 -15.19
N ASN A 164 -10.39 21.27 -14.83
CA ASN A 164 -11.57 20.53 -15.30
C ASN A 164 -12.87 21.17 -14.79
N ILE A 165 -12.88 21.66 -13.57
CA ILE A 165 -14.06 22.32 -12.98
C ILE A 165 -14.26 23.69 -13.61
N ARG A 166 -13.21 24.49 -13.80
CA ARG A 166 -13.28 25.79 -14.48
C ARG A 166 -13.93 25.69 -15.86
N ARG A 167 -13.57 24.69 -16.67
CA ARG A 167 -14.17 24.44 -18.00
C ARG A 167 -15.69 24.18 -17.94
N HIS A 168 -16.19 23.66 -16.83
CA HIS A 168 -17.61 23.36 -16.65
C HIS A 168 -18.40 24.45 -15.91
N THR A 169 -17.71 25.36 -15.27
CA THR A 169 -18.29 26.54 -14.58
C THR A 169 -18.07 27.83 -15.37
N ASP A 170 -17.29 27.79 -16.45
CA ASP A 170 -17.03 28.96 -17.30
C ASP A 170 -18.36 29.51 -17.87
N GLY A 171 -18.59 30.82 -17.68
CA GLY A 171 -19.84 31.47 -18.08
C GLY A 171 -21.05 31.22 -17.16
N LYS A 172 -20.88 30.54 -16.02
CA LYS A 172 -21.95 30.25 -15.05
C LYS A 172 -21.65 30.88 -13.69
N SER A 173 -22.69 31.28 -12.98
CA SER A 173 -22.52 31.77 -11.60
C SER A 173 -22.60 30.60 -10.60
N VAL A 174 -21.56 30.45 -9.75
CA VAL A 174 -21.57 29.46 -8.67
C VAL A 174 -22.50 29.95 -7.57
N LYS A 175 -23.62 29.25 -7.37
CA LYS A 175 -24.60 29.60 -6.32
C LYS A 175 -24.27 29.00 -4.96
N LYS A 176 -23.75 27.77 -4.95
CA LYS A 176 -23.48 27.06 -3.70
C LYS A 176 -22.43 25.99 -3.92
N VAL A 177 -21.51 25.84 -2.95
CA VAL A 177 -20.59 24.71 -2.86
C VAL A 177 -20.97 23.89 -1.63
N ILE A 178 -21.12 22.59 -1.79
CA ILE A 178 -21.48 21.67 -0.72
C ILE A 178 -20.30 20.71 -0.55
N VAL A 179 -19.59 20.83 0.56
CA VAL A 179 -18.48 19.93 0.90
C VAL A 179 -18.97 18.91 1.91
N ILE A 180 -18.86 17.63 1.54
CA ILE A 180 -19.04 16.49 2.45
C ILE A 180 -17.65 15.95 2.76
N ALA A 181 -17.17 16.23 3.97
CA ALA A 181 -15.83 15.90 4.40
C ALA A 181 -15.49 14.42 4.12
N GLY A 182 -14.33 14.18 3.50
CA GLY A 182 -13.83 12.84 3.16
C GLY A 182 -14.57 12.11 2.04
N LYS A 183 -15.57 12.73 1.37
CA LYS A 183 -16.38 12.04 0.34
C LYS A 183 -16.44 12.79 -0.99
N LEU A 184 -17.05 13.96 -1.00
CA LEU A 184 -17.28 14.68 -2.25
C LEU A 184 -17.44 16.18 -2.04
N VAL A 185 -17.17 16.95 -3.11
CA VAL A 185 -17.54 18.36 -3.26
C VAL A 185 -18.54 18.48 -4.39
N ASN A 186 -19.70 19.11 -4.14
CA ASN A 186 -20.69 19.37 -5.19
C ASN A 186 -20.84 20.89 -5.39
N ILE A 187 -20.54 21.34 -6.60
CA ILE A 187 -20.64 22.75 -7.02
C ILE A 187 -21.94 22.92 -7.80
N VAL A 188 -22.81 23.77 -7.30
CA VAL A 188 -24.05 24.15 -7.96
C VAL A 188 -23.83 25.44 -8.74
N ALA A 189 -23.80 25.33 -10.07
CA ALA A 189 -23.59 26.45 -10.99
C ALA A 189 -24.80 26.59 -11.93
N VAL A 190 -25.22 27.80 -12.17
CA VAL A 190 -26.36 28.16 -13.03
C VAL A 190 -25.93 29.21 -14.04
#